data_1f81106e514860d3ce38216468bb2d89
#
_entry.id   1f81106e514860d3ce38216468bb2d89
#
_cell.length_a   1.000
_cell.length_b   1.000
_cell.length_c   1.000
_cell.angle_alpha   90.00
_cell.angle_beta   90.00
_cell.angle_gamma   90.00
#
_symmetry.space_group_name_H-M   'P 1'
#
loop_
_entity.id
_entity.type
_entity.pdbx_description
1 polymer ?
#
loop_
_entity_poly.entity_id
_entity_poly.type
_entity_poly.pdbx_seq_one_letter_code
_entity_poly.pdbx_strand_id
1 'polypeptide(L)'
;MELVFSQILDGLSIGSVLLLAATGLAIVFGLMGVINLAHGEFMMLGAYVTFVVQNMFRPLGASVFELYYLVALVASFVVTALVGVLLERTLIRRLYGRPLETLLATWGVSLILIQFVRSVSLAMVLGIGVTALLGWLAKRFMPSSLKEASFASYLGGAVWAVAGLLGIFSINIFSSFGRFFSNPWFGPRNIDVTAPKWLQGSWGSIGGIELPGIRIFIIVLSALLLAAVAWFLTKSVWGVRIRSVTQNREMSNCLGIPTDSVDSITFGIGSGLAGVAGCAITLLLSLIHI
;
A
#
# COMPACT_ATOMS: atom_id res chain seq x y z
N MET A 1 -33.17 22.77 2.28
CA MET A 1 -32.75 22.21 0.98
C MET A 1 -31.22 22.14 0.91
N GLU A 2 -30.51 23.23 1.27
CA GLU A 2 -29.04 23.27 1.25
C GLU A 2 -28.38 22.19 2.11
N LEU A 3 -28.87 22.02 3.35
CA LEU A 3 -28.32 21.03 4.28
C LEU A 3 -28.48 19.59 3.79
N VAL A 4 -29.62 19.25 3.18
CA VAL A 4 -29.88 17.91 2.65
C VAL A 4 -28.97 17.63 1.44
N PHE A 5 -28.79 18.62 0.58
CA PHE A 5 -27.92 18.48 -0.59
C PHE A 5 -26.44 18.31 -0.20
N SER A 6 -25.97 19.11 0.76
CA SER A 6 -24.61 18.96 1.30
C SER A 6 -24.39 17.57 1.91
N GLN A 7 -25.36 17.06 2.68
CA GLN A 7 -25.27 15.71 3.26
C GLN A 7 -25.27 14.60 2.19
N ILE A 8 -26.02 14.77 1.10
CA ILE A 8 -25.98 13.82 -0.03
C ILE A 8 -24.62 13.82 -0.69
N LEU A 9 -23.99 14.99 -0.93
CA LEU A 9 -22.65 15.07 -1.49
C LEU A 9 -21.61 14.47 -0.55
N ASP A 10 -21.75 14.65 0.75
CA ASP A 10 -20.87 14.04 1.75
C ASP A 10 -20.97 12.52 1.71
N GLY A 11 -22.18 12.01 1.76
CA GLY A 11 -22.44 10.58 1.65
C GLY A 11 -21.94 9.98 0.35
N LEU A 12 -22.12 10.68 -0.77
CA LEU A 12 -21.65 10.22 -2.09
C LEU A 12 -20.11 10.21 -2.17
N SER A 13 -19.44 11.22 -1.63
CA SER A 13 -17.97 11.28 -1.63
C SER A 13 -17.36 10.18 -0.76
N ILE A 14 -17.88 9.95 0.43
CA ILE A 14 -17.44 8.87 1.31
C ILE A 14 -17.75 7.51 0.67
N GLY A 15 -18.97 7.35 0.15
CA GLY A 15 -19.40 6.13 -0.54
C GLY A 15 -18.53 5.79 -1.74
N SER A 16 -18.08 6.80 -2.51
CA SER A 16 -17.22 6.59 -3.67
C SER A 16 -15.81 6.09 -3.29
N VAL A 17 -15.24 6.58 -2.19
CA VAL A 17 -13.96 6.05 -1.67
C VAL A 17 -14.11 4.62 -1.15
N LEU A 18 -15.18 4.35 -0.42
CA LEU A 18 -15.47 2.98 0.06
C LEU A 18 -15.69 2.01 -1.10
N LEU A 19 -16.37 2.47 -2.16
CA LEU A 19 -16.59 1.67 -3.37
C LEU A 19 -15.26 1.38 -4.10
N LEU A 20 -14.33 2.34 -4.13
CA LEU A 20 -12.99 2.13 -4.67
C LEU A 20 -12.21 1.09 -3.84
N ALA A 21 -12.24 1.21 -2.53
CA ALA A 21 -11.63 0.24 -1.62
C ALA A 21 -12.25 -1.15 -1.78
N ALA A 22 -13.58 -1.23 -1.81
CA ALA A 22 -14.31 -2.47 -2.03
C ALA A 22 -14.00 -3.12 -3.38
N THR A 23 -13.78 -2.32 -4.43
CA THR A 23 -13.37 -2.83 -5.76
C THR A 23 -12.00 -3.50 -5.69
N GLY A 24 -11.03 -2.90 -4.99
CA GLY A 24 -9.72 -3.53 -4.76
C GLY A 24 -9.85 -4.88 -4.04
N LEU A 25 -10.68 -4.94 -3.01
CA LEU A 25 -10.97 -6.18 -2.28
C LEU A 25 -11.70 -7.21 -3.17
N ALA A 26 -12.68 -6.75 -3.96
CA ALA A 26 -13.45 -7.60 -4.85
C ALA A 26 -12.58 -8.24 -5.95
N ILE A 27 -11.55 -7.53 -6.43
CA ILE A 27 -10.59 -8.07 -7.38
C ILE A 27 -9.79 -9.22 -6.73
N VAL A 28 -9.26 -9.01 -5.54
CA VAL A 28 -8.47 -10.02 -4.84
C VAL A 28 -9.34 -11.22 -4.44
N PHE A 29 -10.45 -10.98 -3.79
CA PHE A 29 -11.34 -12.04 -3.33
C PHE A 29 -12.11 -12.71 -4.47
N GLY A 30 -12.70 -11.92 -5.36
CA GLY A 30 -13.55 -12.42 -6.43
C GLY A 30 -12.80 -13.15 -7.55
N LEU A 31 -11.57 -12.72 -7.86
CA LEU A 31 -10.78 -13.31 -8.94
C LEU A 31 -9.78 -14.36 -8.46
N MET A 32 -9.24 -14.21 -7.27
CA MET A 32 -8.23 -15.13 -6.73
C MET A 32 -8.75 -16.06 -5.63
N GLY A 33 -9.95 -15.79 -5.09
CA GLY A 33 -10.50 -16.54 -3.96
C GLY A 33 -9.74 -16.37 -2.64
N VAL A 34 -8.92 -15.31 -2.54
CA VAL A 34 -8.06 -15.06 -1.38
C VAL A 34 -8.72 -14.04 -0.44
N ILE A 35 -8.98 -14.45 0.79
CA ILE A 35 -9.46 -13.53 1.84
C ILE A 35 -8.24 -12.80 2.40
N ASN A 36 -8.18 -11.49 2.14
CA ASN A 36 -7.07 -10.65 2.59
C ASN A 36 -7.52 -9.69 3.70
N LEU A 37 -7.23 -10.04 4.96
CA LEU A 37 -7.51 -9.18 6.11
C LEU A 37 -6.58 -7.95 6.19
N ALA A 38 -5.42 -7.98 5.51
CA ALA A 38 -4.52 -6.84 5.46
C ALA A 38 -4.95 -5.75 4.45
N HIS A 39 -6.16 -5.85 3.86
CA HIS A 39 -6.61 -4.89 2.85
C HIS A 39 -6.72 -3.46 3.40
N GLY A 40 -7.21 -3.30 4.64
CA GLY A 40 -7.25 -2.02 5.33
C GLY A 40 -5.87 -1.39 5.53
N GLU A 41 -4.84 -2.22 5.74
CA GLU A 41 -3.46 -1.76 5.93
C GLU A 41 -2.83 -1.26 4.63
N PHE A 42 -3.28 -1.73 3.47
CA PHE A 42 -2.89 -1.14 2.19
C PHE A 42 -3.48 0.27 2.02
N MET A 43 -4.71 0.50 2.51
CA MET A 43 -5.28 1.87 2.57
C MET A 43 -4.45 2.75 3.50
N MET A 44 -4.11 2.26 4.69
CA MET A 44 -3.23 2.97 5.62
C MET A 44 -1.88 3.31 4.96
N LEU A 45 -1.23 2.35 4.29
CA LEU A 45 0.02 2.60 3.56
C LEU A 45 -0.13 3.69 2.51
N GLY A 46 -1.23 3.69 1.75
CA GLY A 46 -1.52 4.72 0.75
C GLY A 46 -1.63 6.11 1.37
N ALA A 47 -2.30 6.23 2.52
CA ALA A 47 -2.40 7.47 3.28
C ALA A 47 -1.02 7.96 3.75
N TYR A 48 -0.17 7.06 4.26
CA TYR A 48 1.20 7.42 4.67
C TYR A 48 2.10 7.82 3.51
N VAL A 49 1.99 7.15 2.36
CA VAL A 49 2.72 7.55 1.13
C VAL A 49 2.32 8.96 0.73
N THR A 50 1.04 9.31 0.81
CA THR A 50 0.54 10.67 0.53
C THR A 50 1.21 11.70 1.43
N PHE A 51 1.30 11.42 2.73
CA PHE A 51 1.97 12.28 3.69
C PHE A 51 3.48 12.43 3.41
N VAL A 52 4.17 11.34 3.09
CA VAL A 52 5.60 11.37 2.75
C VAL A 52 5.82 12.24 1.51
N VAL A 53 5.04 12.05 0.46
CA VAL A 53 5.12 12.85 -0.77
C VAL A 53 4.85 14.33 -0.46
N GLN A 54 3.82 14.64 0.33
CA GLN A 54 3.54 16.01 0.76
C GLN A 54 4.75 16.65 1.44
N ASN A 55 5.39 15.95 2.37
CA ASN A 55 6.57 16.46 3.08
C ASN A 55 7.79 16.64 2.16
N MET A 56 7.95 15.79 1.16
CA MET A 56 9.01 15.94 0.15
C MET A 56 8.78 17.17 -0.75
N PHE A 57 7.53 17.54 -1.00
CA PHE A 57 7.19 18.68 -1.85
C PHE A 57 7.16 20.02 -1.09
N ARG A 58 7.01 20.01 0.25
CA ARG A 58 7.01 21.25 1.06
C ARG A 58 8.24 22.17 0.82
N PRO A 59 9.50 21.67 0.76
CA PRO A 59 10.67 22.51 0.55
C PRO A 59 10.84 23.00 -0.89
N LEU A 60 10.11 22.44 -1.87
CA LEU A 60 10.27 22.73 -3.30
C LEU A 60 9.56 23.99 -3.78
N GLY A 61 8.81 24.67 -2.90
CA GLY A 61 8.10 25.91 -3.21
C GLY A 61 6.61 25.76 -3.49
N ALA A 62 5.87 26.85 -3.37
CA ALA A 62 4.40 26.84 -3.39
C ALA A 62 3.80 26.34 -4.72
N SER A 63 4.43 26.66 -5.85
CA SER A 63 3.92 26.23 -7.17
C SER A 63 4.06 24.73 -7.40
N VAL A 64 5.15 24.13 -6.92
CA VAL A 64 5.41 22.69 -7.05
C VAL A 64 4.56 21.92 -6.04
N PHE A 65 4.30 22.51 -4.88
CA PHE A 65 3.45 21.92 -3.85
C PHE A 65 2.02 21.65 -4.35
N GLU A 66 1.50 22.41 -5.29
CA GLU A 66 0.16 22.18 -5.86
C GLU A 66 0.04 20.85 -6.62
N LEU A 67 1.16 20.32 -7.13
CA LEU A 67 1.20 19.07 -7.90
C LEU A 67 1.40 17.83 -7.02
N TYR A 68 1.74 18.01 -5.73
CA TYR A 68 2.10 16.87 -4.87
C TYR A 68 1.02 15.78 -4.83
N TYR A 69 -0.26 16.19 -4.84
CA TYR A 69 -1.36 15.24 -4.68
C TYR A 69 -1.51 14.31 -5.88
N LEU A 70 -1.31 14.80 -7.11
CA LEU A 70 -1.32 13.95 -8.31
C LEU A 70 -0.16 12.94 -8.28
N VAL A 71 1.02 13.39 -7.85
CA VAL A 71 2.17 12.51 -7.67
C VAL A 71 1.92 11.51 -6.54
N ALA A 72 1.33 11.96 -5.43
CA ALA A 72 0.97 11.10 -4.29
C ALA A 72 -0.01 9.99 -4.69
N LEU A 73 -0.97 10.29 -5.55
CA LEU A 73 -1.96 9.33 -6.03
C LEU A 73 -1.29 8.19 -6.82
N VAL A 74 -0.39 8.54 -7.75
CA VAL A 74 0.38 7.54 -8.51
C VAL A 74 1.36 6.79 -7.59
N ALA A 75 2.05 7.50 -6.70
CA ALA A 75 2.99 6.90 -5.77
C ALA A 75 2.28 5.94 -4.80
N SER A 76 1.10 6.30 -4.27
CA SER A 76 0.30 5.43 -3.41
C SER A 76 -0.11 4.16 -4.13
N PHE A 77 -0.55 4.25 -5.39
CA PHE A 77 -0.85 3.07 -6.20
C PHE A 77 0.38 2.17 -6.37
N VAL A 78 1.51 2.75 -6.81
CA VAL A 78 2.72 1.97 -7.12
C VAL A 78 3.30 1.32 -5.86
N VAL A 79 3.45 2.08 -4.77
CA VAL A 79 4.05 1.56 -3.52
C VAL A 79 3.19 0.44 -2.93
N THR A 80 1.87 0.64 -2.83
CA THR A 80 0.97 -0.38 -2.28
C THR A 80 0.84 -1.59 -3.20
N ALA A 81 0.86 -1.40 -4.53
CA ALA A 81 0.90 -2.50 -5.49
C ALA A 81 2.19 -3.33 -5.35
N LEU A 82 3.35 -2.68 -5.20
CA LEU A 82 4.63 -3.37 -4.99
C LEU A 82 4.64 -4.17 -3.68
N VAL A 83 4.14 -3.57 -2.59
CA VAL A 83 4.01 -4.29 -1.29
C VAL A 83 3.05 -5.46 -1.44
N GLY A 84 1.94 -5.28 -2.15
CA GLY A 84 0.98 -6.35 -2.44
C GLY A 84 1.62 -7.49 -3.24
N VAL A 85 2.32 -7.19 -4.33
CA VAL A 85 3.05 -8.19 -5.14
C VAL A 85 4.10 -8.91 -4.29
N LEU A 86 4.82 -8.20 -3.44
CA LEU A 86 5.79 -8.81 -2.53
C LEU A 86 5.10 -9.79 -1.58
N LEU A 87 4.00 -9.40 -0.99
CA LEU A 87 3.22 -10.22 -0.07
C LEU A 87 2.62 -11.45 -0.77
N GLU A 88 2.11 -11.29 -1.99
CA GLU A 88 1.61 -12.41 -2.80
C GLU A 88 2.72 -13.43 -3.05
N ARG A 89 3.89 -12.98 -3.53
CA ARG A 89 5.00 -13.87 -3.89
C ARG A 89 5.64 -14.59 -2.71
N THR A 90 5.71 -13.93 -1.56
CA THR A 90 6.39 -14.47 -0.37
C THR A 90 5.48 -15.34 0.48
N LEU A 91 4.23 -14.96 0.66
CA LEU A 91 3.31 -15.56 1.60
C LEU A 91 2.11 -16.22 0.92
N ILE A 92 1.28 -15.47 0.19
CA ILE A 92 -0.02 -15.92 -0.28
C ILE A 92 0.12 -17.05 -1.28
N ARG A 93 1.10 -16.99 -2.18
CA ARG A 93 1.36 -18.03 -3.19
C ARG A 93 1.53 -19.42 -2.59
N ARG A 94 2.07 -19.53 -1.39
CA ARG A 94 2.28 -20.79 -0.69
C ARG A 94 1.02 -21.32 0.01
N LEU A 95 0.00 -20.47 0.12
CA LEU A 95 -1.23 -20.72 0.87
C LEU A 95 -2.46 -20.87 -0.02
N TYR A 96 -2.28 -20.87 -1.36
CA TYR A 96 -3.39 -21.10 -2.28
C TYR A 96 -4.10 -22.43 -2.00
N GLY A 97 -5.42 -22.41 -2.02
CA GLY A 97 -6.26 -23.57 -1.70
C GLY A 97 -6.48 -23.82 -0.21
N ARG A 98 -5.91 -22.97 0.68
CA ARG A 98 -6.03 -23.07 2.14
C ARG A 98 -6.61 -21.79 2.74
N PRO A 99 -7.94 -21.56 2.64
CA PRO A 99 -8.52 -20.26 2.95
C PRO A 99 -8.34 -19.84 4.42
N LEU A 100 -8.42 -20.78 5.37
CA LEU A 100 -8.22 -20.48 6.80
C LEU A 100 -6.78 -20.08 7.12
N GLU A 101 -5.80 -20.78 6.54
CA GLU A 101 -4.39 -20.45 6.72
C GLU A 101 -4.06 -19.09 6.11
N THR A 102 -4.64 -18.78 4.94
CA THR A 102 -4.45 -17.47 4.27
C THR A 102 -5.04 -16.33 5.09
N LEU A 103 -6.23 -16.55 5.66
CA LEU A 103 -6.89 -15.57 6.53
C LEU A 103 -6.03 -15.26 7.76
N LEU A 104 -5.53 -16.28 8.44
CA LEU A 104 -4.68 -16.14 9.63
C LEU A 104 -3.33 -15.46 9.28
N ALA A 105 -2.73 -15.85 8.15
CA ALA A 105 -1.47 -15.27 7.70
C ALA A 105 -1.62 -13.79 7.33
N THR A 106 -2.68 -13.40 6.63
CA THR A 106 -2.94 -12.00 6.28
C THR A 106 -3.29 -11.15 7.50
N TRP A 107 -3.94 -11.74 8.52
CA TRP A 107 -4.12 -11.08 9.81
C TRP A 107 -2.78 -10.81 10.51
N GLY A 108 -1.87 -11.79 10.53
CA GLY A 108 -0.52 -11.58 11.05
C GLY A 108 0.24 -10.49 10.29
N VAL A 109 0.12 -10.43 8.97
CA VAL A 109 0.69 -9.36 8.14
C VAL A 109 0.09 -8.00 8.50
N SER A 110 -1.22 -7.92 8.73
CA SER A 110 -1.87 -6.69 9.18
C SER A 110 -1.22 -6.15 10.45
N LEU A 111 -1.04 -6.99 11.47
CA LEU A 111 -0.36 -6.59 12.71
C LEU A 111 1.09 -6.12 12.47
N ILE A 112 1.83 -6.80 11.60
CA ILE A 112 3.20 -6.42 11.24
C ILE A 112 3.21 -5.05 10.55
N LEU A 113 2.31 -4.82 9.58
CA LEU A 113 2.23 -3.55 8.85
C LEU A 113 1.87 -2.38 9.77
N ILE A 114 0.89 -2.55 10.67
CA ILE A 114 0.54 -1.54 11.67
C ILE A 114 1.75 -1.21 12.53
N GLN A 115 2.42 -2.23 13.06
CA GLN A 115 3.56 -2.01 13.93
C GLN A 115 4.75 -1.42 13.18
N PHE A 116 4.98 -1.86 11.94
CA PHE A 116 6.02 -1.31 11.07
C PHE A 116 5.83 0.20 10.88
N VAL A 117 4.63 0.62 10.47
CA VAL A 117 4.33 2.05 10.22
C VAL A 117 4.49 2.87 11.50
N ARG A 118 4.03 2.36 12.66
CA ARG A 118 4.17 3.05 13.95
C ARG A 118 5.63 3.21 14.41
N SER A 119 6.48 2.26 14.05
CA SER A 119 7.89 2.21 14.51
C SER A 119 8.87 2.80 13.50
N VAL A 120 8.42 3.20 12.29
CA VAL A 120 9.33 3.79 11.30
C VAL A 120 9.96 5.07 11.86
N SER A 121 11.24 4.96 12.16
CA SER A 121 12.11 6.04 12.59
C SER A 121 13.43 5.97 11.81
N LEU A 122 14.21 7.04 11.83
CA LEU A 122 15.53 7.02 11.19
C LEU A 122 16.42 5.91 11.78
N ALA A 123 16.35 5.69 13.08
CA ALA A 123 17.08 4.61 13.75
C ALA A 123 16.69 3.22 13.22
N MET A 124 15.40 2.99 12.99
CA MET A 124 14.89 1.73 12.42
C MET A 124 15.39 1.52 10.99
N VAL A 125 15.32 2.54 10.14
CA VAL A 125 15.80 2.45 8.74
C VAL A 125 17.29 2.16 8.70
N LEU A 126 18.08 2.85 9.54
CA LEU A 126 19.52 2.61 9.66
C LEU A 126 19.79 1.20 10.20
N GLY A 127 19.05 0.74 11.21
CA GLY A 127 19.18 -0.62 11.73
C GLY A 127 18.91 -1.70 10.70
N ILE A 128 17.85 -1.55 9.90
CA ILE A 128 17.56 -2.46 8.78
C ILE A 128 18.68 -2.40 7.73
N GLY A 129 19.20 -1.20 7.42
CA GLY A 129 20.31 -1.02 6.50
C GLY A 129 21.57 -1.74 6.99
N VAL A 130 21.91 -1.61 8.29
CA VAL A 130 23.02 -2.33 8.93
C VAL A 130 22.82 -3.84 8.85
N THR A 131 21.62 -4.34 9.16
CA THR A 131 21.30 -5.77 9.07
C THR A 131 21.51 -6.30 7.65
N ALA A 132 20.99 -5.57 6.64
CA ALA A 132 21.13 -5.95 5.26
C ALA A 132 22.59 -5.94 4.79
N LEU A 133 23.35 -4.91 5.18
CA LEU A 133 24.77 -4.78 4.86
C LEU A 133 25.59 -5.91 5.49
N LEU A 134 25.40 -6.17 6.78
CA LEU A 134 26.09 -7.23 7.48
C LEU A 134 25.78 -8.62 6.90
N GLY A 135 24.51 -8.88 6.59
CA GLY A 135 24.09 -10.12 5.95
C GLY A 135 24.68 -10.29 4.54
N TRP A 136 24.77 -9.21 3.78
CA TRP A 136 25.40 -9.21 2.46
C TRP A 136 26.92 -9.43 2.55
N LEU A 137 27.62 -8.70 3.44
CA LEU A 137 29.05 -8.86 3.69
C LEU A 137 29.38 -10.28 4.15
N ALA A 138 28.62 -10.80 5.12
CA ALA A 138 28.83 -12.15 5.62
C ALA A 138 28.70 -13.20 4.50
N LYS A 139 27.69 -13.07 3.62
CA LYS A 139 27.56 -13.96 2.45
C LYS A 139 28.68 -13.76 1.44
N ARG A 140 29.14 -12.52 1.23
CA ARG A 140 30.19 -12.20 0.25
C ARG A 140 31.55 -12.78 0.67
N PHE A 141 31.86 -12.69 1.97
CA PHE A 141 33.14 -13.14 2.54
C PHE A 141 33.11 -14.58 3.08
N MET A 142 31.98 -15.29 2.95
CA MET A 142 31.88 -16.69 3.35
C MET A 142 32.78 -17.57 2.48
N PRO A 143 33.71 -18.35 3.07
CA PRO A 143 34.61 -19.26 2.34
C PRO A 143 33.84 -20.27 1.48
N SER A 144 34.40 -20.63 0.33
CA SER A 144 33.78 -21.61 -0.57
C SER A 144 33.53 -22.96 0.09
N SER A 145 34.42 -23.39 0.97
CA SER A 145 34.30 -24.63 1.73
C SER A 145 33.05 -24.69 2.61
N LEU A 146 32.60 -23.55 3.14
CA LEU A 146 31.37 -23.47 3.93
C LEU A 146 30.10 -23.34 3.09
N LYS A 147 30.22 -22.90 1.83
CA LYS A 147 29.07 -22.83 0.90
C LYS A 147 28.64 -24.20 0.36
N GLU A 148 29.57 -25.13 0.26
CA GLU A 148 29.37 -26.49 -0.24
C GLU A 148 29.00 -27.49 0.84
N ALA A 149 29.11 -27.13 2.12
CA ALA A 149 28.78 -27.99 3.23
C ALA A 149 27.27 -28.31 3.25
N SER A 150 26.91 -29.55 3.55
CA SER A 150 25.51 -30.03 3.71
C SER A 150 24.72 -29.22 4.75
N PHE A 151 25.38 -28.43 5.53
CA PHE A 151 24.89 -27.58 6.64
C PHE A 151 24.90 -26.07 6.26
N ALA A 152 25.18 -25.74 4.99
CA ALA A 152 25.26 -24.34 4.52
C ALA A 152 23.95 -23.56 4.70
N SER A 153 22.78 -24.23 4.65
CA SER A 153 21.48 -23.60 4.89
C SER A 153 21.32 -23.13 6.34
N TYR A 154 21.79 -23.92 7.31
CA TYR A 154 21.77 -23.55 8.74
C TYR A 154 22.77 -22.44 9.05
N LEU A 155 23.96 -22.47 8.43
CA LEU A 155 24.94 -21.38 8.54
C LEU A 155 24.39 -20.08 7.93
N GLY A 156 23.73 -20.16 6.79
CA GLY A 156 23.03 -19.01 6.20
C GLY A 156 21.97 -18.43 7.13
N GLY A 157 21.16 -19.27 7.76
CA GLY A 157 20.18 -18.87 8.78
C GLY A 157 20.82 -18.23 10.00
N ALA A 158 21.88 -18.84 10.54
CA ALA A 158 22.62 -18.28 11.68
C ALA A 158 23.25 -16.91 11.37
N VAL A 159 23.83 -16.74 10.18
CA VAL A 159 24.38 -15.45 9.73
C VAL A 159 23.29 -14.37 9.71
N TRP A 160 22.10 -14.67 9.18
CA TRP A 160 20.99 -13.72 9.17
C TRP A 160 20.43 -13.47 10.57
N ALA A 161 20.42 -14.47 11.45
CA ALA A 161 20.02 -14.29 12.86
C ALA A 161 20.98 -13.35 13.59
N VAL A 162 22.31 -13.56 13.46
CA VAL A 162 23.33 -12.68 14.06
C VAL A 162 23.26 -11.27 13.47
N ALA A 163 23.12 -11.14 12.13
CA ALA A 163 22.95 -9.84 11.50
C ALA A 163 21.68 -9.13 11.98
N GLY A 164 20.59 -9.86 12.19
CA GLY A 164 19.35 -9.35 12.77
C GLY A 164 19.52 -8.83 14.20
N LEU A 165 20.20 -9.61 15.07
CA LEU A 165 20.50 -9.18 16.44
C LEU A 165 21.37 -7.92 16.47
N LEU A 166 22.40 -7.86 15.62
CA LEU A 166 23.26 -6.67 15.50
C LEU A 166 22.47 -5.47 14.93
N GLY A 167 21.52 -5.71 14.03
CA GLY A 167 20.60 -4.69 13.53
C GLY A 167 19.69 -4.14 14.63
N ILE A 168 19.10 -5.00 15.46
CA ILE A 168 18.30 -4.58 16.63
C ILE A 168 19.16 -3.79 17.62
N PHE A 169 20.37 -4.24 17.86
CA PHE A 169 21.31 -3.52 18.73
C PHE A 169 21.68 -2.15 18.19
N SER A 170 21.90 -2.04 16.86
CA SER A 170 22.16 -0.76 16.20
C SER A 170 20.98 0.20 16.30
N ILE A 171 19.72 -0.28 16.24
CA ILE A 171 18.52 0.56 16.46
C ILE A 171 18.59 1.20 17.86
N ASN A 172 18.94 0.43 18.90
CA ASN A 172 19.07 0.96 20.25
C ASN A 172 20.19 2.00 20.36
N ILE A 173 21.34 1.76 19.70
CA ILE A 173 22.44 2.72 19.64
C ILE A 173 21.98 4.00 18.95
N PHE A 174 21.41 3.91 17.75
CA PHE A 174 20.94 5.09 17.00
C PHE A 174 19.84 5.85 17.74
N SER A 175 18.94 5.16 18.43
CA SER A 175 17.90 5.82 19.24
C SER A 175 18.49 6.59 20.43
N SER A 176 19.65 6.16 20.96
CA SER A 176 20.35 6.83 22.05
C SER A 176 21.06 8.11 21.62
N PHE A 177 21.34 8.31 20.32
CA PHE A 177 21.98 9.53 19.79
C PHE A 177 21.08 10.77 19.78
N GLY A 178 19.82 10.65 20.16
CA GLY A 178 18.93 11.78 20.37
C GLY A 178 17.54 11.63 19.69
N ARG A 179 16.68 12.58 20.02
CA ARG A 179 15.27 12.60 19.57
C ARG A 179 15.13 12.60 18.03
N PHE A 180 16.10 13.13 17.31
CA PHE A 180 16.11 13.14 15.85
C PHE A 180 16.10 11.72 15.24
N PHE A 181 16.83 10.78 15.87
CA PHE A 181 16.89 9.39 15.41
C PHE A 181 15.78 8.51 15.97
N SER A 182 15.34 8.79 17.21
CA SER A 182 14.37 7.94 17.92
C SER A 182 12.91 8.31 17.63
N ASN A 183 12.64 9.57 17.27
CA ASN A 183 11.26 9.96 17.02
C ASN A 183 10.71 9.27 15.76
N PRO A 184 9.56 8.56 15.87
CA PRO A 184 8.90 8.00 14.71
C PRO A 184 8.56 9.10 13.71
N TRP A 185 8.79 8.85 12.42
CA TRP A 185 8.39 9.79 11.35
C TRP A 185 6.88 9.94 11.29
N PHE A 186 6.19 8.87 11.65
CA PHE A 186 4.74 8.80 11.71
C PHE A 186 4.35 8.69 13.18
N GLY A 187 3.99 9.82 13.79
CA GLY A 187 3.51 9.80 15.17
C GLY A 187 2.18 9.06 15.31
N PRO A 188 1.79 8.63 16.53
CA PRO A 188 0.49 7.99 16.76
C PRO A 188 -0.69 8.98 16.67
N ARG A 189 -0.44 10.24 16.30
CA ARG A 189 -1.44 11.31 16.18
C ARG A 189 -1.81 11.52 14.71
N ASN A 190 -2.99 12.09 14.50
CA ASN A 190 -3.52 12.46 13.20
C ASN A 190 -2.45 13.14 12.34
N ILE A 191 -2.22 12.57 11.17
CA ILE A 191 -1.32 13.13 10.18
C ILE A 191 -2.16 14.02 9.27
N ASP A 192 -1.99 15.34 9.41
CA ASP A 192 -2.72 16.29 8.60
C ASP A 192 -2.13 16.36 7.19
N VAL A 193 -2.94 15.97 6.22
CA VAL A 193 -2.65 16.15 4.80
C VAL A 193 -3.38 17.41 4.34
N THR A 194 -2.63 18.44 3.97
CA THR A 194 -3.18 19.72 3.50
C THR A 194 -3.61 19.61 2.05
N ALA A 195 -4.89 19.82 1.77
CA ALA A 195 -5.37 19.84 0.38
C ALA A 195 -4.69 20.92 -0.46
N PRO A 196 -4.33 20.66 -1.73
CA PRO A 196 -3.82 21.67 -2.66
C PRO A 196 -4.82 22.81 -2.84
N LYS A 197 -4.33 24.05 -3.11
CA LYS A 197 -5.20 25.23 -3.26
C LYS A 197 -6.25 25.08 -4.36
N TRP A 198 -5.91 24.42 -5.46
CA TRP A 198 -6.85 24.19 -6.55
C TRP A 198 -8.01 23.24 -6.19
N LEU A 199 -7.87 22.44 -5.11
CA LEU A 199 -8.93 21.59 -4.53
C LEU A 199 -9.68 22.29 -3.40
N GLN A 200 -9.07 23.35 -2.82
CA GLN A 200 -9.70 24.13 -1.76
C GLN A 200 -10.71 25.11 -2.39
N GLY A 201 -11.85 25.27 -1.76
CA GLY A 201 -12.91 26.15 -2.21
C GLY A 201 -14.02 25.47 -2.98
N SER A 202 -14.95 26.26 -3.47
CA SER A 202 -16.08 25.80 -4.27
C SER A 202 -15.76 25.88 -5.76
N TRP A 203 -16.01 24.80 -6.52
CA TRP A 203 -15.85 24.76 -7.97
C TRP A 203 -17.08 25.29 -8.72
N GLY A 204 -18.13 25.64 -8.00
CA GLY A 204 -19.35 26.18 -8.55
C GLY A 204 -20.45 26.29 -7.51
N SER A 205 -21.53 26.98 -7.85
CA SER A 205 -22.75 27.03 -7.04
C SER A 205 -23.95 26.60 -7.89
N ILE A 206 -24.73 25.65 -7.40
CA ILE A 206 -25.98 25.23 -7.99
C ILE A 206 -27.10 25.64 -7.07
N GLY A 207 -27.95 26.60 -7.49
CA GLY A 207 -29.08 27.08 -6.69
C GLY A 207 -28.70 27.76 -5.38
N GLY A 208 -27.50 28.41 -5.31
CA GLY A 208 -26.99 29.07 -4.10
C GLY A 208 -26.18 28.13 -3.16
N ILE A 209 -26.05 26.85 -3.50
CA ILE A 209 -25.31 25.88 -2.72
C ILE A 209 -23.89 25.76 -3.28
N GLU A 210 -22.89 26.00 -2.44
CA GLU A 210 -21.47 25.85 -2.81
C GLU A 210 -21.12 24.36 -2.95
N LEU A 211 -20.43 24.03 -4.05
CA LEU A 211 -19.94 22.68 -4.34
C LEU A 211 -18.46 22.55 -3.90
N PRO A 212 -18.15 21.82 -2.80
CA PRO A 212 -16.78 21.64 -2.35
C PRO A 212 -15.96 20.89 -3.39
N GLY A 213 -14.88 21.52 -3.90
CA GLY A 213 -14.05 20.97 -4.97
C GLY A 213 -13.46 19.59 -4.63
N ILE A 214 -13.05 19.38 -3.39
CA ILE A 214 -12.49 18.10 -2.91
C ILE A 214 -13.49 16.95 -3.10
N ARG A 215 -14.76 17.14 -2.77
CA ARG A 215 -15.79 16.09 -2.86
C ARG A 215 -16.05 15.68 -4.30
N ILE A 216 -16.22 16.69 -5.18
CA ILE A 216 -16.41 16.44 -6.61
C ILE A 216 -15.20 15.73 -7.20
N PHE A 217 -14.00 16.18 -6.87
CA PHE A 217 -12.77 15.54 -7.31
C PHE A 217 -12.71 14.06 -6.93
N ILE A 218 -13.03 13.72 -5.69
CA ILE A 218 -13.02 12.34 -5.20
C ILE A 218 -14.05 11.47 -5.94
N ILE A 219 -15.25 11.98 -6.15
CA ILE A 219 -16.31 11.26 -6.90
C ILE A 219 -15.86 11.00 -8.34
N VAL A 220 -15.35 12.02 -9.02
CA VAL A 220 -14.84 11.90 -10.39
C VAL A 220 -13.65 10.96 -10.48
N LEU A 221 -12.68 11.08 -9.55
CA LEU A 221 -11.52 10.21 -9.48
C LEU A 221 -11.95 8.75 -9.30
N SER A 222 -12.85 8.48 -8.37
CA SER A 222 -13.36 7.12 -8.12
C SER A 222 -14.09 6.56 -9.35
N ALA A 223 -14.94 7.34 -9.99
CA ALA A 223 -15.64 6.93 -11.20
C ALA A 223 -14.65 6.62 -12.34
N LEU A 224 -13.63 7.46 -12.52
CA LEU A 224 -12.60 7.26 -13.55
C LEU A 224 -11.78 5.99 -13.29
N LEU A 225 -11.37 5.76 -12.04
CA LEU A 225 -10.62 4.57 -11.67
C LEU A 225 -11.45 3.29 -11.81
N LEU A 226 -12.74 3.33 -11.43
CA LEU A 226 -13.66 2.20 -11.65
C LEU A 226 -13.84 1.90 -13.14
N ALA A 227 -14.02 2.94 -13.97
CA ALA A 227 -14.09 2.78 -15.41
C ALA A 227 -12.79 2.22 -15.99
N ALA A 228 -11.63 2.69 -15.52
CA ALA A 228 -10.33 2.18 -15.93
C ALA A 228 -10.14 0.70 -15.57
N VAL A 229 -10.54 0.29 -14.37
CA VAL A 229 -10.50 -1.11 -13.93
C VAL A 229 -11.45 -1.96 -14.77
N ALA A 230 -12.68 -1.52 -15.00
CA ALA A 230 -13.65 -2.22 -15.83
C ALA A 230 -13.12 -2.38 -17.28
N TRP A 231 -12.56 -1.33 -17.85
CA TRP A 231 -11.91 -1.38 -19.15
C TRP A 231 -10.73 -2.34 -19.18
N PHE A 232 -9.85 -2.27 -18.17
CA PHE A 232 -8.71 -3.16 -18.04
C PHE A 232 -9.14 -4.62 -17.98
N LEU A 233 -10.10 -4.96 -17.14
CA LEU A 233 -10.57 -6.34 -16.98
C LEU A 233 -11.33 -6.86 -18.22
N THR A 234 -12.05 -5.99 -18.96
CA THR A 234 -12.87 -6.43 -20.10
C THR A 234 -12.11 -6.42 -21.43
N LYS A 235 -11.22 -5.45 -21.65
CA LYS A 235 -10.61 -5.19 -22.97
C LYS A 235 -9.13 -5.56 -23.06
N SER A 236 -8.40 -5.66 -21.92
CA SER A 236 -6.97 -5.97 -21.97
C SER A 236 -6.69 -7.48 -22.08
N VAL A 237 -5.54 -7.83 -22.64
CA VAL A 237 -5.03 -9.20 -22.69
C VAL A 237 -4.86 -9.78 -21.28
N TRP A 238 -4.44 -8.95 -20.32
CA TRP A 238 -4.32 -9.35 -18.93
C TRP A 238 -5.67 -9.64 -18.29
N GLY A 239 -6.71 -8.85 -18.61
CA GLY A 239 -8.07 -9.10 -18.14
C GLY A 239 -8.61 -10.45 -18.65
N VAL A 240 -8.31 -10.84 -19.89
CA VAL A 240 -8.67 -12.16 -20.41
C VAL A 240 -7.94 -13.27 -19.63
N ARG A 241 -6.62 -13.13 -19.42
CA ARG A 241 -5.83 -14.09 -18.64
C ARG A 241 -6.32 -14.25 -17.21
N ILE A 242 -6.63 -13.13 -16.55
CA ILE A 242 -7.17 -13.13 -15.18
C ILE A 242 -8.48 -13.94 -15.14
N ARG A 243 -9.43 -13.65 -16.03
CA ARG A 243 -10.70 -14.37 -16.08
C ARG A 243 -10.53 -15.86 -16.40
N SER A 244 -9.60 -16.21 -17.30
CA SER A 244 -9.30 -17.62 -17.60
C SER A 244 -8.79 -18.37 -16.37
N VAL A 245 -7.82 -17.77 -15.65
CA VAL A 245 -7.27 -18.37 -14.41
C VAL A 245 -8.33 -18.49 -13.32
N THR A 246 -9.23 -17.50 -13.21
CA THR A 246 -10.35 -17.54 -12.25
C THR A 246 -11.33 -18.68 -12.55
N GLN A 247 -11.61 -18.96 -13.84
CA GLN A 247 -12.53 -20.01 -14.23
C GLN A 247 -11.94 -21.42 -14.02
N ASN A 248 -10.71 -21.64 -14.47
CA ASN A 248 -10.03 -22.92 -14.28
C ASN A 248 -8.51 -22.71 -14.32
N ARG A 249 -7.90 -22.72 -13.13
CA ARG A 249 -6.46 -22.49 -12.95
C ARG A 249 -5.61 -23.58 -13.59
N GLU A 250 -6.00 -24.85 -13.43
CA GLU A 250 -5.23 -25.99 -13.96
C GLU A 250 -5.24 -25.98 -15.49
N MET A 251 -6.42 -25.83 -16.09
CA MET A 251 -6.55 -25.76 -17.55
C MET A 251 -5.78 -24.56 -18.13
N SER A 252 -5.84 -23.40 -17.46
CA SER A 252 -5.11 -22.21 -17.90
C SER A 252 -3.59 -22.43 -17.90
N ASN A 253 -3.09 -23.16 -16.91
CA ASN A 253 -1.67 -23.52 -16.82
C ASN A 253 -1.27 -24.49 -17.96
N CYS A 254 -2.12 -25.48 -18.25
CA CYS A 254 -1.92 -26.39 -19.39
C CYS A 254 -1.90 -25.67 -20.75
N LEU A 255 -2.64 -24.58 -20.88
CA LEU A 255 -2.67 -23.72 -22.07
C LEU A 255 -1.50 -22.72 -22.14
N GLY A 256 -0.54 -22.79 -21.20
CA GLY A 256 0.66 -21.94 -21.19
C GLY A 256 0.45 -20.54 -20.62
N ILE A 257 -0.67 -20.28 -19.91
CA ILE A 257 -0.87 -19.01 -19.24
C ILE A 257 -0.04 -19.01 -17.95
N PRO A 258 0.87 -18.03 -17.73
CA PRO A 258 1.69 -17.98 -16.53
C PRO A 258 0.85 -17.55 -15.31
N THR A 259 0.19 -18.51 -14.67
CA THR A 259 -0.76 -18.29 -13.56
C THR A 259 -0.14 -17.48 -12.42
N ASP A 260 1.13 -17.74 -12.07
CA ASP A 260 1.86 -17.02 -11.02
C ASP A 260 2.01 -15.52 -11.31
N SER A 261 2.24 -15.15 -12.56
CA SER A 261 2.34 -13.75 -12.95
C SER A 261 0.97 -13.07 -12.96
N VAL A 262 -0.06 -13.82 -13.36
CA VAL A 262 -1.45 -13.33 -13.34
C VAL A 262 -1.89 -13.04 -11.91
N ASP A 263 -1.59 -13.93 -10.97
CA ASP A 263 -1.92 -13.75 -9.56
C ASP A 263 -1.20 -12.53 -8.97
N SER A 264 0.11 -12.41 -9.21
CA SER A 264 0.89 -11.26 -8.72
C SER A 264 0.35 -9.93 -9.23
N ILE A 265 -0.01 -9.84 -10.51
CA ILE A 265 -0.57 -8.62 -11.11
C ILE A 265 -1.96 -8.33 -10.53
N THR A 266 -2.81 -9.34 -10.42
CA THR A 266 -4.16 -9.20 -9.89
C THR A 266 -4.13 -8.70 -8.44
N PHE A 267 -3.28 -9.30 -7.60
CA PHE A 267 -3.11 -8.88 -6.22
C PHE A 267 -2.51 -7.47 -6.13
N GLY A 268 -1.52 -7.15 -6.99
CA GLY A 268 -0.92 -5.83 -7.09
C GLY A 268 -1.94 -4.74 -7.46
N ILE A 269 -2.82 -5.00 -8.44
CA ILE A 269 -3.88 -4.06 -8.81
C ILE A 269 -4.86 -3.85 -7.67
N GLY A 270 -5.32 -4.92 -7.01
CA GLY A 270 -6.25 -4.82 -5.89
C GLY A 270 -5.67 -4.05 -4.70
N SER A 271 -4.41 -4.33 -4.33
CA SER A 271 -3.71 -3.58 -3.26
C SER A 271 -3.39 -2.14 -3.68
N GLY A 272 -3.05 -1.90 -4.95
CA GLY A 272 -2.83 -0.56 -5.49
C GLY A 272 -4.08 0.31 -5.40
N LEU A 273 -5.26 -0.23 -5.74
CA LEU A 273 -6.54 0.46 -5.60
C LEU A 273 -6.87 0.79 -4.14
N ALA A 274 -6.56 -0.13 -3.20
CA ALA A 274 -6.68 0.16 -1.78
C ALA A 274 -5.79 1.33 -1.36
N GLY A 275 -4.55 1.40 -1.86
CA GLY A 275 -3.65 2.52 -1.61
C GLY A 275 -4.19 3.86 -2.12
N VAL A 276 -4.78 3.86 -3.31
CA VAL A 276 -5.43 5.08 -3.85
C VAL A 276 -6.65 5.48 -3.03
N ALA A 277 -7.46 4.51 -2.58
CA ALA A 277 -8.58 4.78 -1.68
C ALA A 277 -8.08 5.39 -0.36
N GLY A 278 -6.96 4.89 0.19
CA GLY A 278 -6.28 5.48 1.34
C GLY A 278 -5.80 6.91 1.10
N CYS A 279 -5.21 7.18 -0.08
CA CYS A 279 -4.84 8.54 -0.49
C CYS A 279 -6.07 9.47 -0.58
N ALA A 280 -7.18 8.99 -1.15
CA ALA A 280 -8.40 9.78 -1.26
C ALA A 280 -9.04 10.09 0.11
N ILE A 281 -9.01 9.13 1.04
CA ILE A 281 -9.58 9.30 2.38
C ILE A 281 -8.85 10.38 3.19
N THR A 282 -7.54 10.59 2.95
CA THR A 282 -6.77 11.64 3.66
C THR A 282 -7.29 13.05 3.36
N LEU A 283 -7.82 13.29 2.17
CA LEU A 283 -8.44 14.58 1.83
C LEU A 283 -9.77 14.80 2.56
N LEU A 284 -10.54 13.73 2.74
CA LEU A 284 -11.83 13.81 3.46
C LEU A 284 -11.63 14.02 4.95
N LEU A 285 -10.69 13.30 5.56
CA LEU A 285 -10.41 13.38 6.99
C LEU A 285 -9.71 14.69 7.37
N SER A 286 -8.95 15.31 6.46
CA SER A 286 -8.36 16.63 6.70
C SER A 286 -9.41 17.74 6.85
N LEU A 287 -10.64 17.54 6.37
CA LEU A 287 -11.77 18.46 6.54
C LEU A 287 -12.58 18.18 7.80
N ILE A 288 -12.44 17.01 8.41
CA ILE A 288 -13.11 16.64 9.64
C ILE A 288 -12.07 16.73 10.76
N HIS A 289 -12.03 17.88 11.43
CA HIS A 289 -11.38 18.00 12.73
C HIS A 289 -12.12 17.07 13.72
N ILE A 290 -11.56 15.89 13.95
CA ILE A 290 -11.95 15.01 15.05
C ILE A 290 -10.91 15.17 16.15
#